data_622741290dcde5d079c01be00b3976b6
#
_entry.id   622741290dcde5d079c01be00b3976b6
#
_cell.length_a   1.000
_cell.length_b   1.000
_cell.length_c   1.000
_cell.angle_alpha   90.00
_cell.angle_beta   90.00
_cell.angle_gamma   90.00
#
_symmetry.space_group_name_H-M   'P 1'
#
loop_
_entity.id
_entity.type
_entity.pdbx_description
1 polymer ?
#
loop_
_entity_poly.entity_id
_entity_poly.type
_entity_poly.pdbx_seq_one_letter_code
_entity_poly.pdbx_strand_id
1 'polypeptide(L)'
;VLFRSEGLQDAASAFISYNIAYRRDSLDAQTVARIAGIFNNNQQFKDAVDVTEVYRLSDTTNIDVNRQNAKAYCMLKEYGTAVKRYESLKELGDRSFLTLYYLGVSHYGDNWFYGAYDNLKEAYQKNPMDVNVLYYLAKASARTSWKKEGVEYMEEAFRIAVPSDSMMVRLYDGLVECYDYAGDTKKEVEALEKLYIYTKKNSILYKIACLYDWKEDEKNAIRYYRKYMATVPEDQRYALDEDGNPVEDRITLYQQAWKRIKKIKEEGFFRGDIPTKSFPVEKKDTLALRHAK
;
A
#
# COMPACT_ATOMS: atom_id res chain seq x y z
N VAL A 1 5.77 -30.98 -10.66
CA VAL A 1 4.74 -30.59 -11.66
C VAL A 1 3.52 -31.49 -11.55
N LEU A 2 3.67 -32.82 -11.41
CA LEU A 2 2.56 -33.78 -11.27
C LEU A 2 1.71 -33.53 -10.00
N PHE A 3 2.34 -33.33 -8.84
CA PHE A 3 1.62 -33.03 -7.58
C PHE A 3 0.76 -31.75 -7.63
N ARG A 4 1.14 -30.78 -8.47
CA ARG A 4 0.37 -29.54 -8.64
C ARG A 4 -0.85 -29.73 -9.54
N SER A 5 -0.77 -30.65 -10.50
CA SER A 5 -1.89 -31.00 -11.38
C SER A 5 -2.93 -31.88 -10.67
N GLU A 6 -2.49 -32.81 -9.83
CA GLU A 6 -3.40 -33.65 -9.00
C GLU A 6 -4.18 -32.79 -8.00
N GLY A 7 -3.49 -31.86 -7.30
CA GLY A 7 -4.16 -30.93 -6.37
C GLY A 7 -5.17 -29.99 -7.05
N LEU A 8 -4.95 -29.59 -8.30
CA LEU A 8 -5.89 -28.77 -9.07
C LEU A 8 -7.10 -29.57 -9.57
N GLN A 9 -6.91 -30.82 -9.96
CA GLN A 9 -8.00 -31.73 -10.33
C GLN A 9 -8.88 -32.05 -9.11
N ASP A 10 -8.29 -32.30 -7.95
CA ASP A 10 -9.02 -32.54 -6.72
C ASP A 10 -9.80 -31.30 -6.28
N ALA A 11 -9.23 -30.08 -6.42
CA ALA A 11 -9.92 -28.84 -6.10
C ALA A 11 -11.12 -28.57 -7.02
N ALA A 12 -11.00 -28.86 -8.33
CA ALA A 12 -12.11 -28.72 -9.28
C ALA A 12 -13.22 -29.75 -9.01
N SER A 13 -12.85 -30.98 -8.74
CA SER A 13 -13.80 -32.06 -8.39
C SER A 13 -14.51 -31.78 -7.06
N ALA A 14 -13.77 -31.26 -6.07
CA ALA A 14 -14.33 -30.84 -4.81
C ALA A 14 -15.33 -29.68 -4.99
N PHE A 15 -14.97 -28.66 -5.80
CA PHE A 15 -15.85 -27.54 -6.11
C PHE A 15 -17.16 -28.00 -6.78
N ILE A 16 -17.09 -28.90 -7.77
CA ILE A 16 -18.28 -29.47 -8.42
C ILE A 16 -19.17 -30.18 -7.39
N SER A 17 -18.58 -31.01 -6.53
CA SER A 17 -19.30 -31.76 -5.51
C SER A 17 -20.00 -30.84 -4.51
N TYR A 18 -19.29 -29.78 -4.02
CA TYR A 18 -19.89 -28.79 -3.13
C TYR A 18 -20.96 -27.96 -3.81
N ASN A 19 -20.83 -27.61 -5.10
CA ASN A 19 -21.89 -26.95 -5.86
C ASN A 19 -23.15 -27.78 -5.99
N ILE A 20 -23.02 -29.11 -6.23
CA ILE A 20 -24.15 -30.02 -6.25
C ILE A 20 -24.79 -30.07 -4.85
N ALA A 21 -24.02 -30.18 -3.79
CA ALA A 21 -24.52 -30.18 -2.42
C ALA A 21 -25.23 -28.86 -2.08
N TYR A 22 -24.65 -27.73 -2.41
CA TYR A 22 -25.23 -26.40 -2.20
C TYR A 22 -26.57 -26.21 -2.93
N ARG A 23 -26.69 -26.70 -4.15
CA ARG A 23 -27.97 -26.68 -4.91
C ARG A 23 -29.04 -27.53 -4.26
N ARG A 24 -28.68 -28.58 -3.51
CA ARG A 24 -29.61 -29.43 -2.77
C ARG A 24 -30.02 -28.81 -1.43
N ASP A 25 -29.04 -28.23 -0.75
CA ASP A 25 -29.23 -27.54 0.53
C ASP A 25 -28.27 -26.35 0.65
N SER A 26 -28.80 -25.13 0.41
CA SER A 26 -28.05 -23.89 0.53
C SER A 26 -27.88 -23.40 1.96
N LEU A 27 -28.45 -24.13 2.93
CA LEU A 27 -28.38 -23.84 4.36
C LEU A 27 -27.49 -24.83 5.13
N ASP A 28 -26.86 -25.79 4.43
CA ASP A 28 -25.81 -26.60 5.06
C ASP A 28 -24.53 -25.76 5.28
N ALA A 29 -24.29 -25.41 6.54
CA ALA A 29 -23.19 -24.55 6.96
C ALA A 29 -21.82 -25.03 6.48
N GLN A 30 -21.57 -26.36 6.53
CA GLN A 30 -20.29 -26.93 6.12
C GLN A 30 -20.06 -26.74 4.61
N THR A 31 -21.08 -27.04 3.81
CA THR A 31 -21.04 -26.85 2.35
C THR A 31 -20.83 -25.38 2.00
N VAL A 32 -21.59 -24.47 2.62
CA VAL A 32 -21.48 -23.02 2.37
C VAL A 32 -20.08 -22.51 2.73
N ALA A 33 -19.56 -22.87 3.92
CA ALA A 33 -18.21 -22.47 4.32
C ALA A 33 -17.13 -22.98 3.38
N ARG A 34 -17.25 -24.21 2.86
CA ARG A 34 -16.31 -24.80 1.92
C ARG A 34 -16.34 -24.12 0.55
N ILE A 35 -17.53 -23.88 -0.01
CA ILE A 35 -17.67 -23.16 -1.29
C ILE A 35 -17.13 -21.76 -1.17
N ALA A 36 -17.54 -21.02 -0.12
CA ALA A 36 -17.05 -19.66 0.10
C ALA A 36 -15.52 -19.62 0.30
N GLY A 37 -14.95 -20.65 0.95
CA GLY A 37 -13.50 -20.79 1.07
C GLY A 37 -12.82 -20.98 -0.28
N ILE A 38 -13.40 -21.77 -1.19
CA ILE A 38 -12.89 -21.96 -2.55
C ILE A 38 -12.98 -20.65 -3.34
N PHE A 39 -14.10 -19.93 -3.27
CA PHE A 39 -14.25 -18.63 -3.91
C PHE A 39 -13.24 -17.62 -3.39
N ASN A 40 -13.03 -17.54 -2.09
CA ASN A 40 -12.03 -16.66 -1.46
C ASN A 40 -10.60 -16.99 -1.94
N ASN A 41 -10.25 -18.26 -2.04
CA ASN A 41 -8.91 -18.68 -2.50
C ASN A 41 -8.69 -18.38 -3.98
N ASN A 42 -9.76 -18.41 -4.79
CA ASN A 42 -9.75 -18.07 -6.21
C ASN A 42 -9.94 -16.57 -6.46
N GLN A 43 -9.94 -15.72 -5.42
CA GLN A 43 -10.18 -14.28 -5.49
C GLN A 43 -11.57 -13.88 -6.03
N GLN A 44 -12.51 -14.80 -6.00
CA GLN A 44 -13.92 -14.60 -6.36
C GLN A 44 -14.71 -14.11 -5.13
N PHE A 45 -14.30 -12.96 -4.58
CA PHE A 45 -14.78 -12.50 -3.29
C PHE A 45 -16.27 -12.14 -3.28
N LYS A 46 -16.82 -11.64 -4.41
CA LYS A 46 -18.25 -11.36 -4.54
C LYS A 46 -19.08 -12.64 -4.46
N ASP A 47 -18.65 -13.70 -5.16
CA ASP A 47 -19.35 -15.00 -5.10
C ASP A 47 -19.30 -15.59 -3.67
N ALA A 48 -18.18 -15.38 -2.95
CA ALA A 48 -18.07 -15.78 -1.54
C ALA A 48 -19.05 -15.00 -0.64
N VAL A 49 -19.25 -13.70 -0.89
CA VAL A 49 -20.25 -12.90 -0.17
C VAL A 49 -21.64 -13.42 -0.48
N ASP A 50 -21.98 -13.60 -1.75
CA ASP A 50 -23.33 -13.98 -2.16
C ASP A 50 -23.77 -15.28 -1.51
N VAL A 51 -22.97 -16.35 -1.56
CA VAL A 51 -23.32 -17.65 -0.97
C VAL A 51 -23.40 -17.59 0.57
N THR A 52 -22.55 -16.79 1.20
CA THR A 52 -22.55 -16.66 2.66
C THR A 52 -23.66 -15.76 3.17
N GLU A 53 -24.04 -14.70 2.47
CA GLU A 53 -25.17 -13.86 2.86
C GLU A 53 -26.52 -14.60 2.73
N VAL A 54 -26.70 -15.47 1.72
CA VAL A 54 -27.88 -16.34 1.62
C VAL A 54 -28.01 -17.22 2.88
N TYR A 55 -26.92 -17.84 3.32
CA TYR A 55 -26.94 -18.64 4.58
C TYR A 55 -27.25 -17.76 5.79
N ARG A 56 -26.65 -16.58 5.87
CA ARG A 56 -26.77 -15.65 7.00
C ARG A 56 -28.19 -15.09 7.18
N LEU A 57 -29.07 -15.19 6.20
CA LEU A 57 -30.51 -14.87 6.38
C LEU A 57 -31.17 -15.80 7.40
N SER A 58 -30.66 -17.01 7.57
CA SER A 58 -31.20 -18.02 8.51
C SER A 58 -30.37 -18.19 9.78
N ASP A 59 -29.04 -18.08 9.70
CA ASP A 59 -28.13 -18.25 10.84
C ASP A 59 -26.93 -17.31 10.72
N THR A 60 -26.83 -16.38 11.67
CA THR A 60 -25.72 -15.42 11.78
C THR A 60 -24.64 -15.83 12.77
N THR A 61 -24.76 -17.02 13.39
CA THR A 61 -23.88 -17.44 14.49
C THR A 61 -22.83 -18.46 14.09
N ASN A 62 -22.95 -19.08 12.90
CA ASN A 62 -21.98 -20.05 12.45
C ASN A 62 -20.60 -19.43 12.18
N ILE A 63 -19.61 -19.85 12.94
CA ILE A 63 -18.25 -19.26 12.92
C ILE A 63 -17.58 -19.47 11.57
N ASP A 64 -17.67 -20.65 10.97
CA ASP A 64 -16.94 -20.95 9.73
C ASP A 64 -17.49 -20.19 8.54
N VAL A 65 -18.81 -20.09 8.41
CA VAL A 65 -19.45 -19.28 7.36
C VAL A 65 -19.13 -17.79 7.57
N ASN A 66 -19.25 -17.31 8.80
CA ASN A 66 -18.93 -15.90 9.12
C ASN A 66 -17.48 -15.53 8.88
N ARG A 67 -16.51 -16.44 9.12
CA ARG A 67 -15.11 -16.22 8.77
C ARG A 67 -14.91 -16.01 7.26
N GLN A 68 -15.56 -16.85 6.44
CA GLN A 68 -15.44 -16.72 4.99
C GLN A 68 -16.11 -15.44 4.48
N ASN A 69 -17.27 -15.09 5.03
CA ASN A 69 -17.99 -13.86 4.73
C ASN A 69 -17.13 -12.62 5.08
N ALA A 70 -16.62 -12.57 6.31
CA ALA A 70 -15.79 -11.47 6.78
C ALA A 70 -14.50 -11.31 5.95
N LYS A 71 -13.83 -12.43 5.60
CA LYS A 71 -12.65 -12.44 4.74
C LYS A 71 -12.97 -11.86 3.36
N ALA A 72 -14.09 -12.26 2.77
CA ALA A 72 -14.50 -11.77 1.45
C ALA A 72 -14.70 -10.23 1.47
N TYR A 73 -15.42 -9.69 2.45
CA TYR A 73 -15.58 -8.23 2.61
C TYR A 73 -14.25 -7.50 2.82
N CYS A 74 -13.35 -8.06 3.64
CA CYS A 74 -12.02 -7.50 3.84
C CYS A 74 -11.23 -7.42 2.51
N MET A 75 -11.28 -8.48 1.72
CA MET A 75 -10.58 -8.55 0.43
C MET A 75 -11.21 -7.66 -0.66
N LEU A 76 -12.53 -7.40 -0.59
CA LEU A 76 -13.23 -6.41 -1.39
C LEU A 76 -12.96 -4.97 -0.93
N LYS A 77 -12.21 -4.80 0.16
CA LYS A 77 -11.94 -3.50 0.82
C LYS A 77 -13.20 -2.83 1.38
N GLU A 78 -14.25 -3.58 1.62
CA GLU A 78 -15.44 -3.14 2.34
C GLU A 78 -15.19 -3.24 3.85
N TYR A 79 -14.19 -2.45 4.31
CA TYR A 79 -13.60 -2.61 5.65
C TYR A 79 -14.60 -2.40 6.78
N GLY A 80 -15.50 -1.42 6.68
CA GLY A 80 -16.50 -1.18 7.72
C GLY A 80 -17.45 -2.38 7.90
N THR A 81 -17.83 -3.09 6.82
CA THR A 81 -18.61 -4.33 6.88
C THR A 81 -17.76 -5.46 7.45
N ALA A 82 -16.52 -5.61 6.98
CA ALA A 82 -15.61 -6.63 7.48
C ALA A 82 -15.36 -6.50 9.00
N VAL A 83 -15.14 -5.28 9.50
CA VAL A 83 -15.01 -5.00 10.95
C VAL A 83 -16.21 -5.55 11.71
N LYS A 84 -17.43 -5.17 11.33
CA LYS A 84 -18.66 -5.65 12.00
C LYS A 84 -18.75 -7.17 12.03
N ARG A 85 -18.39 -7.85 10.92
CA ARG A 85 -18.41 -9.32 10.82
C ARG A 85 -17.36 -9.96 11.74
N TYR A 86 -16.14 -9.42 11.77
CA TYR A 86 -15.07 -9.93 12.63
C TYR A 86 -15.30 -9.62 14.12
N GLU A 87 -15.87 -8.48 14.46
CA GLU A 87 -16.27 -8.18 15.84
C GLU A 87 -17.35 -9.16 16.33
N SER A 88 -18.36 -9.46 15.51
CA SER A 88 -19.35 -10.49 15.83
C SER A 88 -18.70 -11.86 16.05
N LEU A 89 -17.68 -12.23 15.24
CA LEU A 89 -16.91 -13.46 15.46
C LEU A 89 -16.18 -13.46 16.81
N LYS A 90 -15.60 -12.32 17.20
CA LYS A 90 -14.96 -12.18 18.52
C LYS A 90 -15.97 -12.31 19.67
N GLU A 91 -17.16 -11.76 19.51
CA GLU A 91 -18.26 -11.90 20.48
C GLU A 91 -18.73 -13.35 20.61
N LEU A 92 -18.73 -14.12 19.52
CA LEU A 92 -18.98 -15.56 19.48
C LEU A 92 -17.81 -16.40 20.05
N GLY A 93 -16.73 -15.76 20.51
CA GLY A 93 -15.57 -16.40 21.12
C GLY A 93 -14.46 -16.78 20.13
N ASP A 94 -14.58 -16.43 18.84
CA ASP A 94 -13.51 -16.71 17.87
C ASP A 94 -12.38 -15.68 17.98
N ARG A 95 -11.38 -16.03 18.76
CA ARG A 95 -10.11 -15.27 18.87
C ARG A 95 -8.96 -16.01 18.18
N SER A 96 -9.24 -16.69 17.06
CA SER A 96 -8.22 -17.35 16.27
C SER A 96 -7.25 -16.32 15.64
N PHE A 97 -6.05 -16.78 15.30
CA PHE A 97 -5.05 -15.96 14.62
C PHE A 97 -5.62 -15.24 13.38
N LEU A 98 -6.34 -15.97 12.53
CA LEU A 98 -6.89 -15.40 11.29
C LEU A 98 -7.95 -14.34 11.55
N THR A 99 -8.83 -14.56 12.54
CA THR A 99 -9.88 -13.59 12.92
C THR A 99 -9.24 -12.30 13.42
N LEU A 100 -8.27 -12.39 14.30
CA LEU A 100 -7.56 -11.22 14.84
C LEU A 100 -6.74 -10.48 13.77
N TYR A 101 -6.05 -11.23 12.92
CA TYR A 101 -5.27 -10.66 11.83
C TYR A 101 -6.16 -9.86 10.86
N TYR A 102 -7.21 -10.49 10.33
CA TYR A 102 -8.07 -9.81 9.36
C TYR A 102 -8.94 -8.71 9.99
N LEU A 103 -9.32 -8.82 11.27
CA LEU A 103 -9.95 -7.73 12.00
C LEU A 103 -9.00 -6.53 12.09
N GLY A 104 -7.75 -6.77 12.46
CA GLY A 104 -6.74 -5.71 12.51
C GLY A 104 -6.48 -5.07 11.15
N VAL A 105 -6.40 -5.87 10.08
CA VAL A 105 -6.26 -5.36 8.70
C VAL A 105 -7.49 -4.55 8.29
N SER A 106 -8.70 -4.99 8.67
CA SER A 106 -9.94 -4.28 8.38
C SER A 106 -10.02 -2.94 9.11
N HIS A 107 -9.66 -2.90 10.40
CA HIS A 107 -9.55 -1.65 11.15
C HIS A 107 -8.52 -0.69 10.54
N TYR A 108 -7.36 -1.23 10.09
CA TYR A 108 -6.37 -0.40 9.41
C TYR A 108 -6.93 0.20 8.12
N GLY A 109 -7.66 -0.58 7.33
CA GLY A 109 -8.31 -0.14 6.10
C GLY A 109 -9.44 0.86 6.34
N ASP A 110 -10.11 0.78 7.49
CA ASP A 110 -11.17 1.68 7.94
C ASP A 110 -10.63 2.92 8.70
N ASN A 111 -9.31 3.07 8.73
CA ASN A 111 -8.56 4.15 9.41
C ASN A 111 -8.71 4.19 10.94
N TRP A 112 -9.17 3.12 11.58
CA TRP A 112 -9.16 3.01 13.04
C TRP A 112 -7.88 2.32 13.53
N PHE A 113 -6.77 3.09 13.57
CA PHE A 113 -5.42 2.57 13.79
C PHE A 113 -5.20 2.01 15.21
N TYR A 114 -5.88 2.51 16.22
CA TYR A 114 -5.81 1.94 17.58
C TYR A 114 -6.44 0.55 17.63
N GLY A 115 -7.63 0.37 17.04
CA GLY A 115 -8.26 -0.95 16.94
C GLY A 115 -7.43 -1.93 16.07
N ALA A 116 -6.80 -1.42 15.01
CA ALA A 116 -5.86 -2.20 14.22
C ALA A 116 -4.67 -2.68 15.06
N TYR A 117 -4.02 -1.78 15.82
CA TYR A 117 -2.91 -2.10 16.69
C TYR A 117 -3.27 -3.18 17.70
N ASP A 118 -4.38 -3.02 18.42
CA ASP A 118 -4.78 -3.95 19.48
C ASP A 118 -4.99 -5.38 18.95
N ASN A 119 -5.73 -5.52 17.86
CA ASN A 119 -6.00 -6.83 17.26
C ASN A 119 -4.77 -7.46 16.60
N LEU A 120 -3.94 -6.66 15.91
CA LEU A 120 -2.70 -7.14 15.32
C LEU A 120 -1.65 -7.49 16.39
N LYS A 121 -1.60 -6.78 17.50
CA LYS A 121 -0.73 -7.11 18.64
C LYS A 121 -1.11 -8.47 19.23
N GLU A 122 -2.41 -8.74 19.39
CA GLU A 122 -2.88 -10.05 19.85
C GLU A 122 -2.59 -11.16 18.81
N ALA A 123 -2.76 -10.87 17.51
CA ALA A 123 -2.38 -11.80 16.44
C ALA A 123 -0.86 -12.10 16.45
N TYR A 124 -0.02 -11.06 16.65
CA TYR A 124 1.42 -11.21 16.80
C TYR A 124 1.82 -12.12 17.96
N GLN A 125 1.15 -12.02 19.11
CA GLN A 125 1.39 -12.92 20.25
C GLN A 125 1.13 -14.39 19.91
N LYS A 126 0.22 -14.66 18.97
CA LYS A 126 -0.09 -16.03 18.53
C LYS A 126 0.90 -16.55 17.47
N ASN A 127 1.41 -15.69 16.62
CA ASN A 127 2.41 -16.03 15.61
C ASN A 127 3.37 -14.85 15.34
N PRO A 128 4.44 -14.75 16.15
CA PRO A 128 5.42 -13.66 16.01
C PRO A 128 6.23 -13.66 14.71
N MET A 129 6.26 -14.81 14.00
CA MET A 129 7.04 -14.96 12.76
C MET A 129 6.25 -14.67 11.50
N ASP A 130 5.01 -14.18 11.60
CA ASP A 130 4.22 -13.83 10.43
C ASP A 130 4.55 -12.42 9.93
N VAL A 131 5.21 -12.35 8.77
CA VAL A 131 5.64 -11.09 8.14
C VAL A 131 4.46 -10.15 7.85
N ASN A 132 3.28 -10.70 7.54
CA ASN A 132 2.12 -9.87 7.23
C ASN A 132 1.56 -9.21 8.50
N VAL A 133 1.54 -9.94 9.62
CA VAL A 133 1.16 -9.37 10.91
C VAL A 133 2.11 -8.26 11.31
N LEU A 134 3.42 -8.52 11.25
CA LEU A 134 4.45 -7.51 11.56
C LEU A 134 4.31 -6.27 10.67
N TYR A 135 4.09 -6.47 9.38
CA TYR A 135 3.90 -5.36 8.43
C TYR A 135 2.71 -4.47 8.81
N TYR A 136 1.52 -5.05 9.06
CA TYR A 136 0.35 -4.25 9.39
C TYR A 136 0.42 -3.69 10.81
N LEU A 137 1.01 -4.43 11.76
CA LEU A 137 1.25 -3.96 13.13
C LEU A 137 2.19 -2.74 13.13
N ALA A 138 3.28 -2.81 12.37
CA ALA A 138 4.21 -1.70 12.19
C ALA A 138 3.50 -0.45 11.65
N LYS A 139 2.71 -0.59 10.60
CA LYS A 139 1.97 0.52 9.99
C LYS A 139 0.89 1.08 10.91
N ALA A 140 0.19 0.24 11.65
CA ALA A 140 -0.78 0.69 12.65
C ALA A 140 -0.08 1.44 13.80
N SER A 141 1.02 0.89 14.33
CA SER A 141 1.84 1.52 15.36
C SER A 141 2.34 2.89 14.94
N ALA A 142 2.85 3.01 13.70
CA ALA A 142 3.38 4.28 13.18
C ALA A 142 2.33 5.41 13.18
N ARG A 143 1.04 5.05 12.97
CA ARG A 143 -0.10 6.00 12.96
C ARG A 143 -0.74 6.23 14.32
N THR A 144 -0.17 5.68 15.38
CA THR A 144 -0.63 5.83 16.77
C THR A 144 0.47 6.45 17.64
N SER A 145 0.38 6.28 18.96
CA SER A 145 1.40 6.73 19.90
C SER A 145 2.67 5.88 19.88
N TRP A 146 2.64 4.67 19.30
CA TRP A 146 3.72 3.68 19.32
C TRP A 146 4.62 3.74 18.07
N LYS A 147 4.96 4.95 17.62
CA LYS A 147 5.71 5.18 16.36
C LYS A 147 7.07 4.49 16.33
N LYS A 148 7.79 4.48 17.45
CA LYS A 148 9.10 3.82 17.55
C LYS A 148 8.96 2.30 17.43
N GLU A 149 7.98 1.72 18.12
CA GLU A 149 7.66 0.30 18.00
C GLU A 149 7.30 -0.08 16.55
N GLY A 150 6.62 0.83 15.83
CA GLY A 150 6.31 0.62 14.41
C GLY A 150 7.55 0.41 13.55
N VAL A 151 8.62 1.17 13.80
CA VAL A 151 9.91 0.96 13.15
C VAL A 151 10.49 -0.40 13.51
N GLU A 152 10.49 -0.75 14.81
CA GLU A 152 11.05 -2.02 15.29
C GLU A 152 10.34 -3.24 14.66
N TYR A 153 8.99 -3.24 14.61
CA TYR A 153 8.23 -4.30 13.95
C TYR A 153 8.52 -4.40 12.46
N MET A 154 8.70 -3.27 11.77
CA MET A 154 9.02 -3.30 10.34
C MET A 154 10.44 -3.83 10.09
N GLU A 155 11.41 -3.42 10.91
CA GLU A 155 12.77 -3.95 10.85
C GLU A 155 12.81 -5.46 11.17
N GLU A 156 11.95 -5.92 12.08
CA GLU A 156 11.79 -7.35 12.36
C GLU A 156 11.20 -8.10 11.18
N ALA A 157 10.17 -7.54 10.53
CA ALA A 157 9.60 -8.11 9.31
C ALA A 157 10.66 -8.31 8.22
N PHE A 158 11.59 -7.38 8.07
CA PHE A 158 12.74 -7.52 7.16
C PHE A 158 13.66 -8.69 7.52
N ARG A 159 13.92 -8.91 8.81
CA ARG A 159 14.84 -9.98 9.25
C ARG A 159 14.31 -11.37 8.97
N ILE A 160 12.98 -11.54 9.00
CA ILE A 160 12.35 -12.86 8.82
C ILE A 160 11.76 -13.07 7.42
N ALA A 161 11.61 -12.02 6.63
CA ALA A 161 11.07 -12.13 5.28
C ALA A 161 12.00 -12.91 4.35
N VAL A 162 11.43 -13.82 3.57
CA VAL A 162 12.16 -14.43 2.44
C VAL A 162 12.26 -13.40 1.32
N PRO A 163 13.47 -13.01 0.87
CA PRO A 163 13.65 -11.98 -0.13
C PRO A 163 12.99 -12.35 -1.47
N SER A 164 12.07 -11.52 -1.92
CA SER A 164 11.59 -11.46 -3.29
C SER A 164 11.37 -9.99 -3.64
N ASP A 165 11.49 -9.60 -4.90
CA ASP A 165 11.37 -8.19 -5.29
C ASP A 165 10.03 -7.58 -4.83
N SER A 166 8.93 -8.31 -4.96
CA SER A 166 7.61 -7.84 -4.51
C SER A 166 7.53 -7.68 -3.00
N MET A 167 8.14 -8.59 -2.23
CA MET A 167 8.21 -8.48 -0.78
C MET A 167 9.10 -7.31 -0.37
N MET A 168 10.26 -7.13 -1.01
CA MET A 168 11.17 -6.02 -0.72
C MET A 168 10.53 -4.66 -1.03
N VAL A 169 9.81 -4.53 -2.15
CA VAL A 169 9.03 -3.32 -2.46
C VAL A 169 8.03 -3.02 -1.34
N ARG A 170 7.26 -4.02 -0.91
CA ARG A 170 6.27 -3.86 0.15
C ARG A 170 6.89 -3.43 1.48
N LEU A 171 8.00 -4.07 1.88
CA LEU A 171 8.67 -3.78 3.14
C LEU A 171 9.35 -2.40 3.13
N TYR A 172 10.02 -2.01 2.03
CA TYR A 172 10.59 -0.66 1.93
C TYR A 172 9.52 0.42 1.92
N ASP A 173 8.37 0.20 1.26
CA ASP A 173 7.22 1.10 1.32
C ASP A 173 6.71 1.26 2.76
N GLY A 174 6.62 0.15 3.50
CA GLY A 174 6.28 0.17 4.93
C GLY A 174 7.30 0.91 5.80
N LEU A 175 8.62 0.72 5.54
CA LEU A 175 9.67 1.47 6.24
C LEU A 175 9.58 2.98 5.99
N VAL A 176 9.34 3.37 4.74
CA VAL A 176 9.15 4.80 4.39
C VAL A 176 8.02 5.38 5.24
N GLU A 177 6.88 4.70 5.33
CA GLU A 177 5.76 5.16 6.15
C GLU A 177 6.12 5.22 7.64
N CYS A 178 6.77 4.19 8.18
CA CYS A 178 7.17 4.15 9.59
C CYS A 178 8.17 5.26 9.93
N TYR A 179 9.18 5.51 9.09
CA TYR A 179 10.17 6.56 9.33
C TYR A 179 9.59 7.96 9.16
N ASP A 180 8.66 8.17 8.21
CA ASP A 180 7.91 9.43 8.06
C ASP A 180 7.16 9.77 9.36
N TYR A 181 6.34 8.85 9.88
CA TYR A 181 5.63 9.07 11.14
C TYR A 181 6.54 9.19 12.36
N ALA A 182 7.69 8.50 12.37
CA ALA A 182 8.71 8.63 13.42
C ALA A 182 9.49 9.96 13.32
N GLY A 183 9.44 10.66 12.19
CA GLY A 183 10.18 11.91 11.94
C GLY A 183 11.65 11.67 11.62
N ASP A 184 12.06 10.44 11.30
CA ASP A 184 13.44 10.08 10.91
C ASP A 184 13.63 10.25 9.40
N THR A 185 13.74 11.50 8.97
CA THR A 185 13.87 11.84 7.54
C THR A 185 15.10 11.22 6.89
N LYS A 186 16.20 11.02 7.64
CA LYS A 186 17.41 10.40 7.08
C LYS A 186 17.15 8.96 6.68
N LYS A 187 16.59 8.17 7.59
CA LYS A 187 16.24 6.77 7.31
C LYS A 187 15.11 6.64 6.31
N GLU A 188 14.16 7.60 6.29
CA GLU A 188 13.11 7.66 5.26
C GLU A 188 13.72 7.81 3.87
N VAL A 189 14.69 8.71 3.68
CA VAL A 189 15.39 8.88 2.41
C VAL A 189 16.16 7.61 2.02
N GLU A 190 16.88 6.99 2.94
CA GLU A 190 17.57 5.72 2.69
C GLU A 190 16.60 4.59 2.23
N ALA A 191 15.44 4.50 2.87
CA ALA A 191 14.39 3.54 2.48
C ALA A 191 13.79 3.87 1.10
N LEU A 192 13.55 5.15 0.79
CA LEU A 192 13.09 5.60 -0.52
C LEU A 192 14.11 5.31 -1.63
N GLU A 193 15.41 5.49 -1.38
CA GLU A 193 16.47 5.13 -2.34
C GLU A 193 16.45 3.63 -2.66
N LYS A 194 16.28 2.79 -1.63
CA LYS A 194 16.14 1.34 -1.83
C LYS A 194 14.86 1.00 -2.59
N LEU A 195 13.73 1.61 -2.24
CA LEU A 195 12.47 1.43 -2.94
C LEU A 195 12.57 1.82 -4.42
N TYR A 196 13.31 2.90 -4.73
CA TYR A 196 13.57 3.30 -6.11
C TYR A 196 14.36 2.25 -6.90
N ILE A 197 15.30 1.54 -6.27
CA ILE A 197 16.09 0.48 -6.93
C ILE A 197 15.17 -0.62 -7.47
N TYR A 198 14.14 -1.00 -6.70
CA TYR A 198 13.20 -2.07 -7.07
C TYR A 198 12.10 -1.60 -8.01
N THR A 199 11.58 -0.39 -7.82
CA THR A 199 10.37 0.09 -8.54
C THR A 199 10.67 0.92 -9.78
N LYS A 200 11.83 1.60 -9.82
CA LYS A 200 12.21 2.61 -10.84
C LYS A 200 11.16 3.73 -11.02
N LYS A 201 10.25 3.91 -10.06
CA LYS A 201 9.23 4.97 -10.10
C LYS A 201 9.88 6.33 -9.88
N ASN A 202 9.86 7.18 -10.90
CA ASN A 202 10.48 8.51 -10.87
C ASN A 202 9.88 9.45 -9.80
N SER A 203 8.59 9.28 -9.44
CA SER A 203 7.93 10.02 -8.35
C SER A 203 8.65 9.89 -7.00
N ILE A 204 9.37 8.79 -6.77
CA ILE A 204 10.18 8.59 -5.56
C ILE A 204 11.33 9.60 -5.50
N LEU A 205 11.99 9.85 -6.63
CA LEU A 205 13.07 10.84 -6.70
C LEU A 205 12.56 12.26 -6.38
N TYR A 206 11.34 12.57 -6.85
CA TYR A 206 10.68 13.82 -6.51
C TYR A 206 10.37 13.91 -5.01
N LYS A 207 9.83 12.83 -4.39
CA LYS A 207 9.58 12.79 -2.94
C LYS A 207 10.87 13.01 -2.14
N ILE A 208 11.98 12.37 -2.53
CA ILE A 208 13.28 12.56 -1.87
C ILE A 208 13.74 14.03 -2.00
N ALA A 209 13.55 14.64 -3.16
CA ALA A 209 13.90 16.06 -3.35
C ALA A 209 13.09 16.97 -2.41
N CYS A 210 11.78 16.72 -2.27
CA CYS A 210 10.93 17.47 -1.35
C CYS A 210 11.34 17.30 0.12
N LEU A 211 11.76 16.11 0.53
CA LEU A 211 12.25 15.87 1.89
C LEU A 211 13.53 16.67 2.20
N TYR A 212 14.49 16.69 1.28
CA TYR A 212 15.69 17.51 1.43
C TYR A 212 15.36 19.02 1.43
N ASP A 213 14.41 19.42 0.56
CA ASP A 213 13.96 20.80 0.47
C ASP A 213 13.29 21.27 1.79
N TRP A 214 12.44 20.43 2.35
CA TRP A 214 11.82 20.71 3.65
C TRP A 214 12.84 20.79 4.81
N LYS A 215 13.95 20.05 4.71
CA LYS A 215 15.07 20.11 5.66
C LYS A 215 16.06 21.24 5.35
N GLU A 216 15.77 22.09 4.37
CA GLU A 216 16.64 23.17 3.92
C GLU A 216 18.02 22.70 3.41
N ASP A 217 18.14 21.40 3.06
CA ASP A 217 19.31 20.87 2.38
C ASP A 217 19.21 21.12 0.86
N GLU A 218 19.41 22.38 0.49
CA GLU A 218 19.25 22.86 -0.89
C GLU A 218 20.11 22.12 -1.90
N LYS A 219 21.33 21.73 -1.50
CA LYS A 219 22.27 21.00 -2.36
C LYS A 219 21.70 19.65 -2.76
N ASN A 220 21.21 18.89 -1.79
CA ASN A 220 20.62 17.57 -2.05
C ASN A 220 19.24 17.72 -2.69
N ALA A 221 18.41 18.69 -2.31
CA ALA A 221 17.15 18.99 -2.95
C ALA A 221 17.32 19.23 -4.47
N ILE A 222 18.21 20.15 -4.86
CA ILE A 222 18.51 20.40 -6.30
C ILE A 222 19.02 19.14 -6.99
N ARG A 223 19.88 18.36 -6.34
CA ARG A 223 20.42 17.11 -6.91
C ARG A 223 19.31 16.13 -7.24
N TYR A 224 18.34 15.93 -6.34
CA TYR A 224 17.27 14.97 -6.56
C TYR A 224 16.16 15.50 -7.46
N TYR A 225 15.84 16.79 -7.44
CA TYR A 225 14.97 17.39 -8.45
C TYR A 225 15.54 17.21 -9.86
N ARG A 226 16.85 17.42 -10.06
CA ARG A 226 17.49 17.18 -11.35
C ARG A 226 17.48 15.70 -11.73
N LYS A 227 17.75 14.78 -10.79
CA LYS A 227 17.63 13.34 -11.06
C LYS A 227 16.23 12.99 -11.52
N TYR A 228 15.20 13.51 -10.82
CA TYR A 228 13.81 13.31 -11.22
C TYR A 228 13.54 13.84 -12.63
N MET A 229 13.89 15.09 -12.90
CA MET A 229 13.69 15.73 -14.21
C MET A 229 14.35 14.96 -15.36
N ALA A 230 15.52 14.36 -15.12
CA ALA A 230 16.23 13.56 -16.12
C ALA A 230 15.50 12.24 -16.45
N THR A 231 14.62 11.75 -15.58
CA THR A 231 13.84 10.53 -15.81
C THR A 231 12.48 10.77 -16.45
N VAL A 232 12.05 12.04 -16.57
CA VAL A 232 10.74 12.38 -17.13
C VAL A 232 10.82 12.46 -18.65
N PRO A 233 10.06 11.63 -19.39
CA PRO A 233 9.97 11.68 -20.84
C PRO A 233 9.52 13.07 -21.33
N GLU A 234 9.89 13.44 -22.55
CA GLU A 234 9.61 14.78 -23.08
C GLU A 234 8.12 15.09 -23.19
N ASP A 235 7.35 14.12 -23.61
CA ASP A 235 5.89 14.17 -23.73
C ASP A 235 5.15 14.33 -22.37
N GLN A 236 5.82 14.06 -21.25
CA GLN A 236 5.27 14.18 -19.90
C GLN A 236 5.76 15.42 -19.15
N ARG A 237 6.61 16.24 -19.74
CA ARG A 237 7.16 17.44 -19.09
C ARG A 237 6.15 18.56 -18.93
N TYR A 238 5.20 18.64 -19.85
CA TYR A 238 4.16 19.66 -19.87
C TYR A 238 2.79 18.99 -19.93
N ALA A 239 1.80 19.62 -19.32
CA ALA A 239 0.41 19.19 -19.48
C ALA A 239 -0.06 19.65 -20.89
N LEU A 240 -0.59 18.71 -21.67
CA LEU A 240 -1.11 18.97 -23.02
C LEU A 240 -2.63 18.75 -23.00
N ASP A 241 -3.36 19.51 -23.85
CA ASP A 241 -4.75 19.26 -24.18
C ASP A 241 -4.92 18.13 -25.22
N GLU A 242 -6.14 17.87 -25.66
CA GLU A 242 -6.46 16.83 -26.64
C GLU A 242 -5.83 17.12 -28.02
N ASP A 243 -5.53 18.38 -28.32
CA ASP A 243 -4.90 18.83 -29.55
C ASP A 243 -3.36 18.90 -29.45
N GLY A 244 -2.79 18.56 -28.27
CA GLY A 244 -1.36 18.56 -28.04
C GLY A 244 -0.77 19.92 -27.67
N ASN A 245 -1.59 20.91 -27.31
CA ASN A 245 -1.11 22.23 -26.89
C ASN A 245 -0.88 22.28 -25.37
N PRO A 246 0.12 23.04 -24.88
CA PRO A 246 0.35 23.20 -23.45
C PRO A 246 -0.85 23.84 -22.72
N VAL A 247 -1.29 23.22 -21.65
CA VAL A 247 -2.38 23.72 -20.78
C VAL A 247 -1.77 24.54 -19.64
N GLU A 248 -2.10 25.82 -19.58
CA GLU A 248 -1.53 26.75 -18.59
C GLU A 248 -2.01 26.47 -17.15
N ASP A 249 -3.24 25.96 -16.99
CA ASP A 249 -3.85 25.71 -15.68
C ASP A 249 -3.39 24.41 -15.01
N ARG A 250 -2.63 23.58 -15.70
CA ARG A 250 -2.11 22.31 -15.18
C ARG A 250 -0.59 22.33 -15.12
N ILE A 251 -0.05 22.36 -13.89
CA ILE A 251 1.39 22.35 -13.66
C ILE A 251 1.83 20.91 -13.34
N THR A 252 2.71 20.36 -14.16
CA THR A 252 3.29 19.03 -13.94
C THR A 252 4.32 19.06 -12.80
N LEU A 253 4.63 17.87 -12.23
CA LEU A 253 5.70 17.74 -11.25
C LEU A 253 7.08 18.16 -11.83
N TYR A 254 7.28 17.97 -13.14
CA TYR A 254 8.48 18.45 -13.84
C TYR A 254 8.60 19.98 -13.78
N GLN A 255 7.53 20.68 -14.10
CA GLN A 255 7.48 22.15 -14.03
C GLN A 255 7.61 22.67 -12.58
N GLN A 256 7.02 21.95 -11.61
CA GLN A 256 7.18 22.27 -10.19
C GLN A 256 8.63 22.12 -9.74
N ALA A 257 9.30 21.01 -10.09
CA ALA A 257 10.71 20.80 -9.80
C ALA A 257 11.59 21.88 -10.41
N TRP A 258 11.34 22.25 -11.65
CA TRP A 258 12.08 23.32 -12.33
C TRP A 258 11.92 24.68 -11.63
N LYS A 259 10.67 25.06 -11.33
CA LYS A 259 10.35 26.30 -10.62
C LYS A 259 11.02 26.33 -9.23
N ARG A 260 11.00 25.19 -8.53
CA ARG A 260 11.60 25.11 -7.18
C ARG A 260 13.12 25.21 -7.21
N ILE A 261 13.79 24.54 -8.16
CA ILE A 261 15.24 24.70 -8.36
C ILE A 261 15.60 26.14 -8.64
N LYS A 262 14.83 26.84 -9.50
CA LYS A 262 15.05 28.24 -9.80
C LYS A 262 14.94 29.10 -8.54
N LYS A 263 13.88 28.90 -7.77
CA LYS A 263 13.63 29.64 -6.53
C LYS A 263 14.72 29.41 -5.46
N ILE A 264 15.18 28.17 -5.25
CA ILE A 264 16.27 27.85 -4.32
C ILE A 264 17.55 28.60 -4.72
N LYS A 265 17.87 28.62 -6.03
CA LYS A 265 19.05 29.34 -6.50
C LYS A 265 18.94 30.86 -6.33
N GLU A 266 17.77 31.44 -6.56
CA GLU A 266 17.50 32.85 -6.34
C GLU A 266 17.64 33.20 -4.85
N GLU A 267 17.06 32.41 -3.96
CA GLU A 267 17.16 32.55 -2.50
C GLU A 267 18.62 32.48 -2.04
N GLY A 268 19.40 31.50 -2.53
CA GLY A 268 20.83 31.37 -2.24
C GLY A 268 21.68 32.54 -2.77
N PHE A 269 21.31 33.10 -3.93
CA PHE A 269 21.96 34.29 -4.44
C PHE A 269 21.73 35.48 -3.54
N PHE A 270 20.51 35.73 -3.11
CA PHE A 270 20.19 36.85 -2.21
C PHE A 270 20.80 36.70 -0.81
N ARG A 271 21.07 35.47 -0.36
CA ARG A 271 21.82 35.22 0.89
C ARG A 271 23.34 35.38 0.72
N GLY A 272 23.84 35.50 -0.51
CA GLY A 272 25.27 35.58 -0.81
C GLY A 272 25.99 34.23 -0.87
N ASP A 273 25.23 33.11 -0.85
CA ASP A 273 25.80 31.76 -0.85
C ASP A 273 26.26 31.30 -2.25
N ILE A 274 25.75 31.97 -3.31
CA ILE A 274 26.02 31.63 -4.71
C ILE A 274 26.72 32.84 -5.39
N PRO A 275 27.95 32.69 -5.93
CA PRO A 275 28.62 33.75 -6.68
C PRO A 275 27.85 34.12 -7.97
N THR A 276 27.84 35.42 -8.28
CA THR A 276 27.14 36.00 -9.46
C THR A 276 27.49 35.35 -10.81
N LYS A 277 28.62 34.64 -10.92
CA LYS A 277 29.07 33.97 -12.16
C LYS A 277 28.43 32.61 -12.41
N SER A 278 27.60 32.10 -11.53
CA SER A 278 27.05 30.72 -11.62
C SER A 278 25.64 30.62 -12.20
N PHE A 279 25.05 31.73 -12.67
CA PHE A 279 23.83 31.64 -13.48
C PHE A 279 24.19 31.32 -14.93
N PRO A 280 23.99 30.08 -15.43
CA PRO A 280 24.05 29.87 -16.86
C PRO A 280 22.91 30.70 -17.47
N VAL A 281 23.23 31.55 -18.43
CA VAL A 281 22.22 32.14 -19.31
C VAL A 281 21.57 30.96 -20.02
N GLU A 282 20.35 30.59 -19.58
CA GLU A 282 19.59 29.54 -20.20
C GLU A 282 19.43 29.88 -21.66
N LYS A 283 19.92 29.01 -22.55
CA LYS A 283 19.43 28.97 -23.92
C LYS A 283 17.92 28.82 -23.77
N LYS A 284 17.18 29.87 -24.15
CA LYS A 284 15.71 29.85 -24.20
C LYS A 284 15.31 28.54 -24.86
N ASP A 285 14.53 27.73 -24.14
CA ASP A 285 13.99 26.49 -24.65
C ASP A 285 13.13 26.90 -25.86
N THR A 286 13.69 26.70 -27.06
CA THR A 286 13.13 27.21 -28.35
C THR A 286 11.80 26.52 -28.70
N LEU A 287 11.40 25.51 -27.92
CA LEU A 287 10.10 24.86 -28.04
C LEU A 287 8.94 25.74 -27.52
N ALA A 288 9.15 26.50 -26.44
CA ALA A 288 8.10 27.39 -25.91
C ALA A 288 7.80 28.59 -26.81
N LEU A 289 8.68 28.91 -27.77
CA LEU A 289 8.51 30.04 -28.70
C LEU A 289 8.07 29.64 -30.11
N ARG A 290 7.96 28.35 -30.42
CA ARG A 290 7.48 27.89 -31.73
C ARG A 290 5.95 27.85 -31.86
N HIS A 291 5.23 27.97 -30.79
CA HIS A 291 3.76 27.95 -30.76
C HIS A 291 3.11 29.29 -30.39
N ALA A 292 3.87 30.38 -30.37
CA ALA A 292 3.35 31.74 -30.17
C ALA A 292 3.45 32.55 -31.49
N LYS A 293 3.03 31.95 -32.62
CA LYS A 293 2.73 32.68 -33.84
C LYS A 293 1.55 32.07 -34.54
#